data_1ac9995946bc35f429e4e578990f48cf
#
_entry.id   1ac9995946bc35f429e4e578990f48cf
#
_cell.length_a   1.000
_cell.length_b   1.000
_cell.length_c   1.000
_cell.angle_alpha   90.00
_cell.angle_beta   90.00
_cell.angle_gamma   90.00
#
_symmetry.space_group_name_H-M   'P 1'
#
loop_
_entity.id
_entity.type
_entity.pdbx_description
1 polymer ?
#
loop_
_entity_poly.entity_id
_entity_poly.type
_entity_poly.pdbx_seq_one_letter_code
_entity_poly.pdbx_strand_id
1 'polypeptide(L)'
;MSQNKLNSNTLIVCAGEMESFQFATTIGIGMVEPAINLTKILLNLKQLPKKIIFIGSCGIYGNENLLKIYQSSLAFNYEISGIIGLSYTPIKINLPNVSQKTILINSSNFITNSSEISKKFKNLGFTAENMEAYSVRCVANLFKIDFECILCSTNYCNENAHDDFIKNYPQAKEIITKYLKSKGII
;
A
#
# COMPACT_ATOMS: atom_id res chain seq x y z
N MET A 1 9.22 3.61 -30.48
CA MET A 1 9.12 3.25 -29.05
C MET A 1 9.52 4.48 -28.25
N SER A 2 8.55 5.26 -27.80
CA SER A 2 8.79 6.49 -27.04
C SER A 2 9.16 6.09 -25.62
N GLN A 3 10.43 6.25 -25.26
CA GLN A 3 10.86 6.23 -23.86
C GLN A 3 10.22 7.46 -23.19
N ASN A 4 9.14 7.25 -22.45
CA ASN A 4 8.66 8.25 -21.49
C ASN A 4 9.84 8.58 -20.57
N LYS A 5 10.31 9.84 -20.60
CA LYS A 5 11.20 10.42 -19.61
C LYS A 5 10.44 10.45 -18.27
N LEU A 6 10.37 9.30 -17.58
CA LEU A 6 10.09 9.27 -16.16
C LEU A 6 11.12 10.18 -15.50
N ASN A 7 10.67 11.11 -14.67
CA ASN A 7 11.54 11.93 -13.82
C ASN A 7 12.58 10.98 -13.20
N SER A 8 13.86 11.11 -13.57
CA SER A 8 14.95 10.18 -13.24
C SER A 8 15.18 9.98 -11.72
N ASN A 9 14.33 10.55 -10.90
CA ASN A 9 14.40 10.60 -9.46
C ASN A 9 13.33 9.76 -8.73
N THR A 10 12.25 9.35 -9.41
CA THR A 10 11.12 8.65 -8.75
C THR A 10 10.77 7.38 -9.53
N LEU A 11 10.67 6.25 -8.82
CA LEU A 11 10.16 4.98 -9.32
C LEU A 11 8.73 4.79 -8.81
N ILE A 12 7.77 4.66 -9.73
CA ILE A 12 6.38 4.35 -9.40
C ILE A 12 6.17 2.86 -9.59
N VAL A 13 5.64 2.20 -8.56
CA VAL A 13 5.37 0.76 -8.56
C VAL A 13 3.93 0.45 -8.16
N CYS A 14 3.39 -0.67 -8.65
CA CYS A 14 2.05 -1.16 -8.33
C CYS A 14 2.05 -2.70 -8.26
N ALA A 15 1.04 -3.29 -7.67
CA ALA A 15 0.95 -4.75 -7.52
C ALA A 15 0.98 -5.47 -8.87
N GLY A 16 0.10 -5.14 -9.78
CA GLY A 16 -0.04 -5.80 -11.06
C GLY A 16 -1.45 -6.34 -11.27
N GLU A 17 -1.64 -7.18 -12.27
CA GLU A 17 -2.94 -7.72 -12.67
C GLU A 17 -3.99 -6.60 -12.85
N MET A 18 -5.12 -6.67 -12.12
CA MET A 18 -6.13 -5.61 -12.13
C MET A 18 -5.55 -4.25 -11.68
N GLU A 19 -4.60 -4.26 -10.74
CA GLU A 19 -3.95 -3.05 -10.20
C GLU A 19 -2.73 -2.58 -11.02
N SER A 20 -2.65 -2.95 -12.29
CA SER A 20 -1.62 -2.47 -13.21
C SER A 20 -1.93 -1.06 -13.75
N PHE A 21 -0.88 -0.24 -13.93
CA PHE A 21 -0.94 1.09 -14.55
C PHE A 21 0.14 1.19 -15.61
N GLN A 22 -0.16 1.83 -16.76
CA GLN A 22 0.81 1.95 -17.88
C GLN A 22 2.08 2.74 -17.52
N PHE A 23 2.00 3.60 -16.52
CA PHE A 23 3.09 4.46 -16.06
C PHE A 23 3.79 3.92 -14.80
N ALA A 24 3.39 2.77 -14.27
CA ALA A 24 4.00 2.16 -13.09
C ALA A 24 4.61 0.80 -13.43
N THR A 25 5.63 0.43 -12.67
CA THR A 25 6.27 -0.89 -12.78
C THR A 25 5.54 -1.87 -11.88
N THR A 26 5.12 -3.01 -12.42
CA THR A 26 4.48 -4.08 -11.65
C THR A 26 5.52 -4.84 -10.83
N ILE A 27 5.20 -5.14 -9.57
CA ILE A 27 6.11 -5.80 -8.63
C ILE A 27 5.57 -7.10 -8.04
N GLY A 28 4.30 -7.47 -8.32
CA GLY A 28 3.64 -8.65 -7.77
C GLY A 28 2.69 -8.33 -6.62
N ILE A 29 1.96 -9.35 -6.15
CA ILE A 29 0.91 -9.24 -5.15
C ILE A 29 1.39 -9.82 -3.81
N GLY A 30 0.94 -9.23 -2.71
CA GLY A 30 1.20 -9.69 -1.35
C GLY A 30 2.54 -9.26 -0.79
N MET A 31 3.07 -10.02 0.17
CA MET A 31 4.24 -9.60 0.94
C MET A 31 5.57 -10.05 0.32
N VAL A 32 5.61 -11.18 -0.38
CA VAL A 32 6.85 -11.82 -0.82
C VAL A 32 7.28 -11.36 -2.21
N GLU A 33 6.37 -11.44 -3.19
CA GLU A 33 6.69 -11.08 -4.58
C GLU A 33 7.16 -9.64 -4.72
N PRO A 34 6.48 -8.63 -4.13
CA PRO A 34 6.93 -7.24 -4.20
C PRO A 34 8.34 -7.05 -3.63
N ALA A 35 8.67 -7.72 -2.53
CA ALA A 35 10.00 -7.63 -1.95
C ALA A 35 11.08 -8.19 -2.89
N ILE A 36 10.83 -9.37 -3.49
CA ILE A 36 11.76 -10.01 -4.42
C ILE A 36 11.91 -9.20 -5.70
N ASN A 37 10.78 -8.85 -6.33
CA ASN A 37 10.79 -8.22 -7.65
C ASN A 37 11.33 -6.78 -7.59
N LEU A 38 10.93 -5.99 -6.59
CA LEU A 38 11.46 -4.65 -6.40
C LEU A 38 12.97 -4.68 -6.12
N THR A 39 13.45 -5.63 -5.30
CA THR A 39 14.89 -5.81 -5.06
C THR A 39 15.63 -6.10 -6.36
N LYS A 40 15.12 -7.04 -7.19
CA LYS A 40 15.71 -7.34 -8.50
C LYS A 40 15.74 -6.13 -9.42
N ILE A 41 14.65 -5.34 -9.46
CA ILE A 41 14.58 -4.12 -10.26
C ILE A 41 15.67 -3.15 -9.84
N LEU A 42 15.76 -2.84 -8.54
CA LEU A 42 16.73 -1.87 -8.02
C LEU A 42 18.18 -2.28 -8.24
N LEU A 43 18.50 -3.58 -8.09
CA LEU A 43 19.85 -4.12 -8.35
C LEU A 43 20.28 -4.01 -9.82
N ASN A 44 19.33 -3.97 -10.76
CA ASN A 44 19.61 -3.85 -12.19
C ASN A 44 19.60 -2.40 -12.71
N LEU A 45 19.29 -1.43 -11.87
CA LEU A 45 19.34 -0.02 -12.26
C LEU A 45 20.78 0.51 -12.20
N LYS A 46 21.17 1.28 -13.24
CA LYS A 46 22.45 1.99 -13.25
C LYS A 46 22.54 3.07 -12.18
N GLN A 47 21.41 3.66 -11.82
CA GLN A 47 21.27 4.69 -10.80
C GLN A 47 19.98 4.44 -10.02
N LEU A 48 20.08 4.43 -8.70
CA LEU A 48 18.92 4.28 -7.82
C LEU A 48 18.03 5.53 -7.85
N PRO A 49 16.70 5.37 -7.80
CA PRO A 49 15.78 6.50 -7.63
C PRO A 49 15.95 7.09 -6.24
N LYS A 50 15.61 8.35 -6.07
CA LYS A 50 15.57 9.00 -4.75
C LYS A 50 14.32 8.64 -3.98
N LYS A 51 13.23 8.32 -4.69
CA LYS A 51 11.93 8.01 -4.10
C LYS A 51 11.25 6.85 -4.80
N ILE A 52 10.61 5.99 -4.03
CA ILE A 52 9.68 4.95 -4.52
C ILE A 52 8.27 5.35 -4.10
N ILE A 53 7.36 5.41 -5.05
CA ILE A 53 5.93 5.60 -4.81
C ILE A 53 5.20 4.31 -5.16
N PHE A 54 4.60 3.67 -4.16
CA PHE A 54 3.69 2.55 -4.36
C PHE A 54 2.26 3.08 -4.53
N ILE A 55 1.58 2.63 -5.58
CA ILE A 55 0.19 3.01 -5.87
C ILE A 55 -0.70 1.77 -5.95
N GLY A 56 -1.92 1.88 -5.42
CA GLY A 56 -2.88 0.77 -5.42
C GLY A 56 -4.16 1.11 -4.67
N SER A 57 -4.93 0.08 -4.37
CA SER A 57 -6.14 0.19 -3.53
C SER A 57 -5.84 -0.07 -2.06
N CYS A 58 -6.81 0.25 -1.20
CA CYS A 58 -6.79 -0.13 0.21
C CYS A 58 -8.20 -0.36 0.76
N GLY A 59 -8.30 -1.25 1.74
CA GLY A 59 -9.45 -1.39 2.62
C GLY A 59 -9.33 -0.44 3.82
N ILE A 60 -10.46 0.05 4.34
CA ILE A 60 -10.53 1.00 5.46
C ILE A 60 -11.00 0.30 6.74
N TYR A 61 -10.29 0.53 7.85
CA TYR A 61 -10.66 0.05 9.18
C TYR A 61 -11.67 0.96 9.91
N GLY A 62 -12.31 1.88 9.21
CA GLY A 62 -13.25 2.86 9.76
C GLY A 62 -14.52 2.97 8.96
N ASN A 63 -15.20 4.10 9.13
CA ASN A 63 -16.46 4.43 8.45
C ASN A 63 -16.29 5.65 7.54
N GLU A 64 -15.06 6.02 7.20
CA GLU A 64 -14.75 7.11 6.30
C GLU A 64 -15.28 6.80 4.90
N ASN A 65 -15.67 7.82 4.14
CA ASN A 65 -16.16 7.62 2.78
C ASN A 65 -15.10 6.92 1.92
N LEU A 66 -15.54 5.95 1.13
CA LEU A 66 -14.70 5.27 0.13
C LEU A 66 -14.32 6.21 -1.03
N LEU A 67 -13.46 5.72 -1.91
CA LEU A 67 -12.95 6.44 -3.08
C LEU A 67 -12.19 7.73 -2.72
N LYS A 68 -11.48 7.71 -1.60
CA LYS A 68 -10.56 8.76 -1.16
C LYS A 68 -9.11 8.33 -1.27
N ILE A 69 -8.23 9.29 -1.51
CA ILE A 69 -6.78 9.09 -1.50
C ILE A 69 -6.26 9.11 -0.07
N TYR A 70 -5.48 8.10 0.26
CA TYR A 70 -4.68 7.99 1.46
C TYR A 70 -3.21 7.96 1.07
N GLN A 71 -2.43 8.83 1.68
CA GLN A 71 -1.01 9.01 1.42
C GLN A 71 -0.23 8.77 2.70
N SER A 72 0.75 7.88 2.67
CA SER A 72 1.54 7.56 3.86
C SER A 72 2.94 7.08 3.52
N SER A 73 3.89 7.37 4.40
CA SER A 73 5.20 6.72 4.46
C SER A 73 5.28 5.62 5.53
N LEU A 74 4.16 5.36 6.22
CA LEU A 74 4.08 4.48 7.38
C LEU A 74 3.26 3.23 7.05
N ALA A 75 3.95 2.16 6.71
CA ALA A 75 3.36 0.84 6.49
C ALA A 75 4.00 -0.17 7.45
N PHE A 76 3.19 -1.06 8.02
CA PHE A 76 3.59 -2.07 8.99
C PHE A 76 2.95 -3.41 8.62
N ASN A 77 3.50 -4.49 9.17
CA ASN A 77 2.86 -5.79 9.11
C ASN A 77 2.37 -6.19 10.51
N TYR A 78 1.08 -6.33 10.64
CA TYR A 78 0.43 -6.87 11.84
C TYR A 78 -0.60 -7.91 11.42
N GLU A 79 -0.40 -9.15 11.86
CA GLU A 79 -1.22 -10.27 11.43
C GLU A 79 -2.51 -10.40 12.24
N ILE A 80 -3.59 -10.87 11.59
CA ILE A 80 -4.88 -11.12 12.24
C ILE A 80 -4.74 -12.08 13.41
N SER A 81 -3.95 -13.14 13.25
CA SER A 81 -3.71 -14.13 14.31
C SER A 81 -3.11 -13.52 15.57
N GLY A 82 -2.24 -12.51 15.42
CA GLY A 82 -1.67 -11.76 16.54
C GLY A 82 -2.70 -10.88 17.22
N ILE A 83 -3.58 -10.22 16.44
CA ILE A 83 -4.58 -9.28 17.00
C ILE A 83 -5.69 -10.00 17.80
N ILE A 84 -5.98 -11.26 17.44
CA ILE A 84 -6.96 -12.10 18.14
C ILE A 84 -6.33 -13.03 19.20
N GLY A 85 -5.01 -12.91 19.41
CA GLY A 85 -4.32 -13.66 20.46
C GLY A 85 -4.05 -15.13 20.16
N LEU A 86 -4.12 -15.56 18.89
CA LEU A 86 -3.84 -16.93 18.47
C LEU A 86 -2.38 -17.19 18.12
N SER A 87 -1.56 -16.15 18.04
CA SER A 87 -0.13 -16.24 17.79
C SER A 87 0.63 -15.11 18.48
N TYR A 88 1.94 -15.29 18.59
CA TYR A 88 2.86 -14.24 19.02
C TYR A 88 3.97 -14.07 17.98
N THR A 89 4.62 -12.93 17.97
CA THR A 89 5.80 -12.66 17.15
C THR A 89 6.95 -12.16 18.01
N PRO A 90 8.19 -12.64 17.77
CA PRO A 90 9.40 -12.05 18.36
C PRO A 90 9.78 -10.71 17.69
N ILE A 91 9.14 -10.36 16.57
CA ILE A 91 9.40 -9.12 15.84
C ILE A 91 8.80 -7.96 16.63
N LYS A 92 9.63 -6.99 17.01
CA LYS A 92 9.16 -5.77 17.66
C LYS A 92 8.49 -4.86 16.63
N ILE A 93 7.18 -4.67 16.76
CA ILE A 93 6.41 -3.74 15.92
C ILE A 93 6.26 -2.44 16.72
N ASN A 94 7.11 -1.46 16.43
CA ASN A 94 7.06 -0.16 17.09
C ASN A 94 6.11 0.76 16.31
N LEU A 95 4.83 0.75 16.68
CA LEU A 95 3.88 1.72 16.12
C LEU A 95 4.17 3.11 16.69
N PRO A 96 4.18 4.16 15.88
CA PRO A 96 4.37 5.52 16.36
C PRO A 96 3.15 5.96 17.19
N ASN A 97 3.35 6.92 18.06
CA ASN A 97 2.23 7.58 18.71
C ASN A 97 1.38 8.28 17.62
N VAL A 98 0.15 7.81 17.45
CA VAL A 98 -0.73 8.31 16.41
C VAL A 98 -1.40 9.61 16.85
N SER A 99 -1.24 10.66 16.03
CA SER A 99 -2.13 11.81 16.01
C SER A 99 -3.33 11.51 15.12
N GLN A 100 -4.42 12.28 15.25
CA GLN A 100 -5.61 12.15 14.37
C GLN A 100 -5.30 12.31 12.86
N LYS A 101 -4.12 12.85 12.52
CA LYS A 101 -3.68 13.06 11.13
C LYS A 101 -2.72 11.98 10.62
N THR A 102 -2.30 11.05 11.49
CA THR A 102 -1.34 10.00 11.11
C THR A 102 -2.06 8.86 10.41
N ILE A 103 -1.67 8.56 9.18
CA ILE A 103 -2.20 7.43 8.41
C ILE A 103 -1.25 6.26 8.57
N LEU A 104 -1.69 5.20 9.24
CA LEU A 104 -0.98 3.93 9.36
C LEU A 104 -1.59 2.90 8.43
N ILE A 105 -0.77 2.32 7.57
CA ILE A 105 -1.17 1.24 6.67
C ILE A 105 -0.72 -0.09 7.27
N ASN A 106 -1.65 -1.03 7.43
CA ASN A 106 -1.31 -2.42 7.69
C ASN A 106 -1.07 -3.16 6.38
N SER A 107 -0.13 -4.09 6.34
CA SER A 107 0.03 -5.00 5.20
C SER A 107 0.10 -6.44 5.67
N SER A 108 -0.65 -7.31 4.99
CA SER A 108 -0.73 -8.75 5.24
C SER A 108 -1.07 -9.47 3.94
N ASN A 109 -0.76 -10.77 3.85
CA ASN A 109 -1.21 -11.60 2.73
C ASN A 109 -2.72 -11.91 2.77
N PHE A 110 -3.40 -11.52 3.83
CA PHE A 110 -4.83 -11.75 4.02
C PHE A 110 -5.56 -10.43 4.15
N ILE A 111 -6.73 -10.35 3.51
CA ILE A 111 -7.64 -9.21 3.58
C ILE A 111 -8.60 -9.43 4.75
N THR A 112 -8.79 -8.40 5.55
CA THR A 112 -9.73 -8.42 6.68
C THR A 112 -11.16 -8.38 6.15
N ASN A 113 -11.91 -9.45 6.41
CA ASN A 113 -13.33 -9.61 6.02
C ASN A 113 -14.28 -9.69 7.23
N SER A 114 -13.93 -9.05 8.32
CA SER A 114 -14.70 -9.04 9.57
C SER A 114 -14.71 -7.67 10.19
N SER A 115 -15.91 -7.13 10.40
CA SER A 115 -16.13 -5.84 11.07
C SER A 115 -15.59 -5.84 12.51
N GLU A 116 -15.58 -6.98 13.20
CA GLU A 116 -15.01 -7.09 14.56
C GLU A 116 -13.48 -6.94 14.53
N ILE A 117 -12.82 -7.67 13.60
CA ILE A 117 -11.36 -7.61 13.44
C ILE A 117 -10.93 -6.21 12.98
N SER A 118 -11.68 -5.61 12.05
CA SER A 118 -11.47 -4.23 11.60
C SER A 118 -11.43 -3.23 12.77
N LYS A 119 -12.37 -3.33 13.71
CA LYS A 119 -12.37 -2.49 14.92
C LYS A 119 -11.12 -2.67 15.77
N LYS A 120 -10.59 -3.90 15.88
CA LYS A 120 -9.36 -4.16 16.63
C LYS A 120 -8.15 -3.49 15.98
N PHE A 121 -8.01 -3.56 14.64
CA PHE A 121 -6.98 -2.83 13.92
C PHE A 121 -7.11 -1.31 14.08
N LYS A 122 -8.32 -0.77 13.96
CA LYS A 122 -8.59 0.65 14.21
C LYS A 122 -8.18 1.09 15.62
N ASN A 123 -8.45 0.29 16.63
CA ASN A 123 -8.08 0.57 18.02
C ASN A 123 -6.56 0.56 18.24
N LEU A 124 -5.80 -0.18 17.45
CA LEU A 124 -4.33 -0.09 17.42
C LEU A 124 -3.80 1.14 16.65
N GLY A 125 -4.68 1.93 16.04
CA GLY A 125 -4.34 3.14 15.32
C GLY A 125 -4.17 2.95 13.81
N PHE A 126 -4.39 1.77 13.26
CA PHE A 126 -4.37 1.56 11.82
C PHE A 126 -5.55 2.26 11.13
N THR A 127 -5.26 2.90 10.01
CA THR A 127 -6.27 3.60 9.18
C THR A 127 -6.81 2.68 8.08
N ALA A 128 -5.90 1.98 7.41
CA ALA A 128 -6.23 1.18 6.24
C ALA A 128 -5.32 -0.05 6.12
N GLU A 129 -5.70 -0.98 5.26
CA GLU A 129 -4.88 -2.12 4.87
C GLU A 129 -4.64 -2.17 3.37
N ASN A 130 -3.49 -2.73 3.02
CA ASN A 130 -3.06 -3.05 1.67
C ASN A 130 -2.07 -4.22 1.74
N MET A 131 -1.96 -5.03 0.69
CA MET A 131 -1.16 -6.25 0.76
C MET A 131 0.34 -6.03 0.55
N GLU A 132 0.81 -4.91 -0.01
CA GLU A 132 2.18 -4.72 -0.53
C GLU A 132 2.99 -3.62 0.16
N ALA A 133 2.34 -2.58 0.67
CA ALA A 133 2.98 -1.33 1.10
C ALA A 133 4.13 -1.54 2.10
N TYR A 134 4.01 -2.48 3.03
CA TYR A 134 5.07 -2.79 3.98
C TYR A 134 6.30 -3.42 3.30
N SER A 135 6.10 -4.34 2.37
CA SER A 135 7.19 -4.98 1.61
C SER A 135 7.96 -3.94 0.79
N VAL A 136 7.24 -3.04 0.11
CA VAL A 136 7.86 -1.94 -0.64
C VAL A 136 8.67 -1.03 0.29
N ARG A 137 8.09 -0.66 1.44
CA ARG A 137 8.79 0.13 2.47
C ARG A 137 10.06 -0.56 2.97
N CYS A 138 10.01 -1.87 3.25
CA CYS A 138 11.19 -2.61 3.71
C CYS A 138 12.32 -2.60 2.67
N VAL A 139 11.99 -2.80 1.40
CA VAL A 139 12.97 -2.73 0.31
C VAL A 139 13.51 -1.31 0.15
N ALA A 140 12.65 -0.29 0.16
CA ALA A 140 13.09 1.10 0.08
C ALA A 140 14.06 1.46 1.21
N ASN A 141 13.76 1.05 2.44
CA ASN A 141 14.63 1.25 3.61
C ASN A 141 15.99 0.54 3.44
N LEU A 142 16.01 -0.70 2.91
CA LEU A 142 17.24 -1.44 2.65
C LEU A 142 18.17 -0.68 1.70
N PHE A 143 17.62 -0.06 0.66
CA PHE A 143 18.37 0.73 -0.33
C PHE A 143 18.53 2.21 0.05
N LYS A 144 18.02 2.64 1.22
CA LYS A 144 18.02 4.04 1.68
C LYS A 144 17.33 5.00 0.71
N ILE A 145 16.22 4.56 0.15
CA ILE A 145 15.37 5.31 -0.78
C ILE A 145 14.13 5.78 -0.01
N ASP A 146 13.68 7.01 -0.27
CA ASP A 146 12.43 7.52 0.31
C ASP A 146 11.23 6.71 -0.17
N PHE A 147 10.34 6.36 0.75
CA PHE A 147 9.13 5.59 0.47
C PHE A 147 7.87 6.41 0.72
N GLU A 148 6.91 6.24 -0.17
CA GLU A 148 5.55 6.70 -0.01
C GLU A 148 4.57 5.73 -0.67
N CYS A 149 3.40 5.50 -0.07
CA CYS A 149 2.28 4.88 -0.74
C CYS A 149 1.16 5.89 -0.95
N ILE A 150 0.52 5.82 -2.13
CA ILE A 150 -0.65 6.61 -2.52
C ILE A 150 -1.73 5.61 -2.89
N LEU A 151 -2.69 5.43 -1.99
CA LEU A 151 -3.71 4.41 -2.07
C LEU A 151 -5.09 5.06 -2.21
N CYS A 152 -5.99 4.42 -2.96
CA CYS A 152 -7.39 4.82 -3.01
C CYS A 152 -8.24 3.78 -2.30
N SER A 153 -9.10 4.23 -1.37
CA SER A 153 -9.99 3.30 -0.65
C SER A 153 -11.07 2.75 -1.55
N THR A 154 -11.19 1.42 -1.60
CA THR A 154 -12.17 0.70 -2.43
C THR A 154 -13.24 0.01 -1.61
N ASN A 155 -12.93 -0.38 -0.39
CA ASN A 155 -13.79 -1.19 0.46
C ASN A 155 -13.60 -0.89 1.94
N TYR A 156 -14.56 -1.27 2.73
CA TYR A 156 -14.39 -1.43 4.16
C TYR A 156 -13.80 -2.82 4.47
N CYS A 157 -13.05 -2.92 5.56
CA CYS A 157 -12.53 -4.19 6.05
C CYS A 157 -13.64 -4.96 6.79
N ASN A 158 -14.61 -5.46 6.05
CA ASN A 158 -15.79 -6.16 6.55
C ASN A 158 -16.18 -7.32 5.63
N GLU A 159 -17.32 -7.92 5.87
CA GLU A 159 -17.84 -9.10 5.19
C GLU A 159 -18.07 -8.88 3.67
N ASN A 160 -18.18 -7.62 3.21
CA ASN A 160 -18.38 -7.26 1.80
C ASN A 160 -17.07 -6.80 1.10
N ALA A 161 -15.91 -6.96 1.76
CA ALA A 161 -14.64 -6.35 1.32
C ALA A 161 -14.29 -6.68 -0.15
N HIS A 162 -14.48 -7.92 -0.58
CA HIS A 162 -14.16 -8.34 -1.95
C HIS A 162 -15.11 -7.74 -2.99
N ASP A 163 -16.41 -7.78 -2.74
CA ASP A 163 -17.42 -7.28 -3.67
C ASP A 163 -17.32 -5.76 -3.84
N ASP A 164 -17.09 -5.05 -2.73
CA ASP A 164 -16.84 -3.61 -2.73
C ASP A 164 -15.57 -3.26 -3.52
N PHE A 165 -14.49 -4.02 -3.33
CA PHE A 165 -13.25 -3.85 -4.11
C PHE A 165 -13.51 -3.97 -5.61
N ILE A 166 -14.12 -5.07 -6.06
CA ILE A 166 -14.40 -5.30 -7.49
C ILE A 166 -15.26 -4.16 -8.07
N LYS A 167 -16.27 -3.74 -7.34
CA LYS A 167 -17.18 -2.67 -7.76
C LYS A 167 -16.49 -1.32 -7.89
N ASN A 168 -15.66 -0.95 -6.91
CA ASN A 168 -15.12 0.40 -6.78
C ASN A 168 -13.76 0.58 -7.45
N TYR A 169 -13.03 -0.53 -7.72
CA TYR A 169 -11.66 -0.45 -8.21
C TYR A 169 -11.50 0.32 -9.55
N PRO A 170 -12.38 0.14 -10.57
CA PRO A 170 -12.25 0.91 -11.81
C PRO A 170 -12.24 2.44 -11.57
N GLN A 171 -13.12 2.94 -10.70
CA GLN A 171 -13.17 4.35 -10.33
C GLN A 171 -11.96 4.76 -9.48
N ALA A 172 -11.51 3.90 -8.55
CA ALA A 172 -10.31 4.15 -7.75
C ALA A 172 -9.06 4.34 -8.63
N LYS A 173 -8.92 3.52 -9.66
CA LYS A 173 -7.83 3.61 -10.64
C LYS A 173 -7.79 4.96 -11.37
N GLU A 174 -8.96 5.48 -11.75
CA GLU A 174 -9.08 6.82 -12.33
C GLU A 174 -8.71 7.92 -11.32
N ILE A 175 -9.18 7.80 -10.07
CA ILE A 175 -8.90 8.77 -9.00
C ILE A 175 -7.39 8.83 -8.74
N ILE A 176 -6.71 7.68 -8.61
CA ILE A 176 -5.25 7.63 -8.46
C ILE A 176 -4.57 8.34 -9.63
N THR A 177 -4.95 8.02 -10.86
CA THR A 177 -4.35 8.61 -12.07
C THR A 177 -4.54 10.13 -12.09
N LYS A 178 -5.75 10.63 -11.82
CA LYS A 178 -6.05 12.06 -11.75
C LYS A 178 -5.26 12.75 -10.63
N TYR A 179 -5.15 12.10 -9.47
CA TYR A 179 -4.38 12.61 -8.34
C TYR A 179 -2.90 12.76 -8.69
N LEU A 180 -2.27 11.73 -9.26
CA LEU A 180 -0.86 11.78 -9.64
C LEU A 180 -0.58 12.87 -10.68
N LYS A 181 -1.45 13.04 -11.68
CA LYS A 181 -1.39 14.15 -12.65
C LYS A 181 -1.49 15.52 -11.97
N SER A 182 -2.43 15.68 -11.05
CA SER A 182 -2.62 16.96 -10.33
C SER A 182 -1.42 17.36 -9.45
N LYS A 183 -0.59 16.37 -9.08
CA LYS A 183 0.65 16.58 -8.30
C LYS A 183 1.91 16.69 -9.17
N GLY A 184 1.77 16.56 -10.51
CA GLY A 184 2.92 16.59 -11.42
C GLY A 184 3.86 15.39 -11.24
N ILE A 185 3.33 14.26 -10.76
CA ILE A 185 4.11 13.03 -10.56
C ILE A 185 4.21 12.25 -11.88
N ILE A 186 3.15 12.29 -12.69
CA ILE A 186 3.06 11.72 -14.03
C ILE A 186 2.52 12.72 -15.03
#